data_9c02b80d3ff2250f05b68533e27ec7e1
#
_entry.id   9c02b80d3ff2250f05b68533e27ec7e1
#
_cell.length_a   1.000
_cell.length_b   1.000
_cell.length_c   1.000
_cell.angle_alpha   90.00
_cell.angle_beta   90.00
_cell.angle_gamma   90.00
#
_symmetry.space_group_name_H-M   'P 1'
#
loop_
_entity.id
_entity.type
_entity.pdbx_description
1 polymer ?
#
loop_
_entity_poly.entity_id
_entity_poly.type
_entity_poly.pdbx_seq_one_letter_code
_entity_poly.pdbx_strand_id
1 'polypeptide(L)'
;MKQASRNLALCGVLCALAVAIMAMGTILPAATYCAPVLASMTLLPVLVLCGEKLSWAMFFASAMLSLLLAPDKEAAAIFLALGYYPIVKPKLDRKPKIRRWVGKFLLFNVSILAVYAALLFVLRLDALREEFSAMSGALLVGLLLGGNFLFWLDDRLLGRFAPRAAALCARWEKKHR
;
A
#
# COMPACT_ATOMS: atom_id res chain seq x y z
N MET A 1 24.25 16.38 -9.52
CA MET A 1 22.93 17.02 -9.72
C MET A 1 22.00 16.22 -10.65
N LYS A 2 22.44 15.74 -11.82
CA LYS A 2 21.58 14.96 -12.78
C LYS A 2 20.91 13.71 -12.19
N GLN A 3 21.58 12.96 -11.29
CA GLN A 3 21.01 11.75 -10.68
C GLN A 3 19.85 12.07 -9.72
N ALA A 4 19.98 13.10 -8.88
CA ALA A 4 18.95 13.51 -7.94
C ALA A 4 17.68 13.98 -8.67
N SER A 5 17.81 14.79 -9.71
CA SER A 5 16.69 15.24 -10.54
C SER A 5 15.98 14.08 -11.23
N ARG A 6 16.74 13.10 -11.74
CA ARG A 6 16.19 11.89 -12.38
C ARG A 6 15.40 11.03 -11.38
N ASN A 7 15.94 10.86 -10.18
CA ASN A 7 15.26 10.10 -9.12
C ASN A 7 13.96 10.77 -8.68
N LEU A 8 13.97 12.10 -8.58
CA LEU A 8 12.78 12.88 -8.23
C LEU A 8 11.72 12.80 -9.33
N ALA A 9 12.11 12.91 -10.60
CA ALA A 9 11.20 12.75 -11.74
C ALA A 9 10.56 11.35 -11.75
N LEU A 10 11.36 10.30 -11.52
CA LEU A 10 10.85 8.93 -11.41
C LEU A 10 9.84 8.79 -10.28
N CYS A 11 10.11 9.35 -9.11
CA CYS A 11 9.17 9.37 -7.99
C CYS A 11 7.88 10.07 -8.35
N GLY A 12 7.94 11.22 -9.02
CA GLY A 12 6.76 11.97 -9.46
C GLY A 12 5.87 11.15 -10.42
N VAL A 13 6.47 10.53 -11.43
CA VAL A 13 5.75 9.70 -12.39
C VAL A 13 5.10 8.48 -11.71
N LEU A 14 5.83 7.78 -10.84
CA LEU A 14 5.29 6.62 -10.13
C LEU A 14 4.27 7.00 -9.07
N CYS A 15 4.40 8.17 -8.45
CA CYS A 15 3.38 8.74 -7.57
C CYS A 15 2.08 9.02 -8.35
N ALA A 16 2.17 9.68 -9.51
CA ALA A 16 1.02 9.93 -10.38
C ALA A 16 0.37 8.62 -10.84
N LEU A 17 1.16 7.60 -11.16
CA LEU A 17 0.66 6.28 -11.52
C LEU A 17 -0.09 5.62 -10.35
N ALA A 18 0.44 5.70 -9.12
CA ALA A 18 -0.22 5.18 -7.93
C ALA A 18 -1.59 5.84 -7.73
N VAL A 19 -1.64 7.18 -7.81
CA VAL A 19 -2.89 7.95 -7.68
C VAL A 19 -3.88 7.62 -8.80
N ALA A 20 -3.41 7.44 -10.04
CA ALA A 20 -4.26 7.04 -11.16
C ALA A 20 -4.87 5.65 -10.95
N ILE A 21 -4.07 4.68 -10.46
CA ILE A 21 -4.58 3.34 -10.11
C ILE A 21 -5.66 3.44 -9.02
N MET A 22 -5.44 4.27 -8.01
CA MET A 22 -6.41 4.50 -6.94
C MET A 22 -7.70 5.14 -7.47
N ALA A 23 -7.60 6.11 -8.38
CA ALA A 23 -8.76 6.75 -9.00
C ALA A 23 -9.56 5.78 -9.90
N MET A 24 -8.89 4.87 -10.59
CA MET A 24 -9.55 3.83 -11.41
C MET A 24 -10.25 2.76 -10.56
N GLY A 25 -9.88 2.60 -9.30
CA GLY A 25 -10.45 1.63 -8.38
C GLY A 25 -11.95 1.78 -8.14
N THR A 26 -12.53 2.95 -8.40
CA THR A 26 -13.96 3.22 -8.22
C THR A 26 -14.88 2.58 -9.28
N ILE A 27 -14.32 2.13 -10.41
CA ILE A 27 -15.10 1.59 -11.53
C ILE A 27 -15.64 0.16 -11.23
N LEU A 28 -14.95 -0.57 -10.37
CA LEU A 28 -15.27 -1.97 -10.05
C LEU A 28 -15.35 -2.15 -8.52
N PRO A 29 -16.41 -2.75 -7.97
CA PRO A 29 -16.55 -2.93 -6.51
C PRO A 29 -15.40 -3.72 -5.85
N ALA A 30 -14.81 -4.68 -6.58
CA ALA A 30 -13.65 -5.44 -6.10
C ALA A 30 -12.34 -4.62 -6.13
N ALA A 31 -12.32 -3.49 -6.82
CA ALA A 31 -11.12 -2.69 -7.00
C ALA A 31 -10.77 -1.87 -5.76
N THR A 32 -11.73 -1.58 -4.87
CA THR A 32 -11.49 -0.92 -3.57
C THR A 32 -10.36 -1.60 -2.78
N TYR A 33 -10.27 -2.93 -2.84
CA TYR A 33 -9.23 -3.70 -2.15
C TYR A 33 -8.01 -4.00 -3.02
N CYS A 34 -8.20 -4.15 -4.34
CA CYS A 34 -7.12 -4.46 -5.28
C CYS A 34 -6.29 -3.23 -5.66
N ALA A 35 -6.92 -2.06 -5.81
CA ALA A 35 -6.24 -0.83 -6.20
C ALA A 35 -5.13 -0.40 -5.21
N PRO A 36 -5.35 -0.41 -3.88
CA PRO A 36 -4.29 -0.13 -2.91
C PRO A 36 -3.08 -1.06 -3.02
N VAL A 37 -3.33 -2.36 -3.26
CA VAL A 37 -2.27 -3.37 -3.44
C VAL A 37 -1.45 -3.08 -4.70
N LEU A 38 -2.13 -2.83 -5.83
CA LEU A 38 -1.45 -2.48 -7.09
C LEU A 38 -0.70 -1.14 -6.99
N ALA A 39 -1.30 -0.13 -6.36
CA ALA A 39 -0.66 1.15 -6.13
C ALA A 39 0.59 1.01 -5.24
N SER A 40 0.57 0.14 -4.23
CA SER A 40 1.73 -0.11 -3.37
C SER A 40 2.92 -0.70 -4.14
N MET A 41 2.67 -1.47 -5.20
CA MET A 41 3.73 -2.05 -6.04
C MET A 41 4.53 -0.99 -6.80
N THR A 42 3.98 0.20 -7.04
CA THR A 42 4.71 1.31 -7.67
C THR A 42 5.86 1.84 -6.80
N LEU A 43 5.84 1.55 -5.50
CA LEU A 43 6.93 1.89 -4.58
C LEU A 43 8.17 1.01 -4.74
N LEU A 44 8.03 -0.21 -5.29
CA LEU A 44 9.15 -1.14 -5.45
C LEU A 44 10.30 -0.58 -6.31
N PRO A 45 10.05 -0.03 -7.52
CA PRO A 45 11.12 0.57 -8.33
C PRO A 45 11.81 1.74 -7.61
N VAL A 46 11.05 2.56 -6.89
CA VAL A 46 11.63 3.69 -6.13
C VAL A 46 12.48 3.19 -4.98
N LEU A 47 12.04 2.15 -4.27
CA LEU A 47 12.80 1.55 -3.19
C LEU A 47 14.14 0.99 -3.67
N VAL A 48 14.15 0.37 -4.85
CA VAL A 48 15.36 -0.23 -5.44
C VAL A 48 16.30 0.82 -5.99
N LEU A 49 15.80 1.82 -6.73
CA LEU A 49 16.60 2.80 -7.46
C LEU A 49 16.97 4.04 -6.63
N CYS A 50 16.07 4.47 -5.77
CA CYS A 50 16.17 5.74 -5.06
C CYS A 50 16.39 5.59 -3.55
N GLY A 51 16.17 4.37 -3.03
CA GLY A 51 16.35 4.05 -1.61
C GLY A 51 15.15 4.39 -0.72
N GLU A 52 15.28 4.04 0.54
CA GLU A 52 14.19 4.05 1.51
C GLU A 52 13.62 5.46 1.78
N LYS A 53 14.47 6.47 1.90
CA LYS A 53 14.03 7.84 2.24
C LYS A 53 13.07 8.42 1.19
N LEU A 54 13.42 8.23 -0.08
CA LEU A 54 12.60 8.73 -1.18
C LEU A 54 11.31 7.92 -1.35
N SER A 55 11.36 6.62 -1.04
CA SER A 55 10.17 5.75 -1.02
C SER A 55 9.16 6.17 0.04
N TRP A 56 9.62 6.55 1.23
CA TRP A 56 8.74 7.10 2.26
C TRP A 56 8.11 8.43 1.83
N ALA A 57 8.91 9.33 1.24
CA ALA A 57 8.40 10.60 0.72
C ALA A 57 7.33 10.38 -0.37
N MET A 58 7.59 9.45 -1.31
CA MET A 58 6.62 9.07 -2.34
C MET A 58 5.36 8.45 -1.73
N PHE A 59 5.50 7.56 -0.75
CA PHE A 59 4.34 6.96 -0.07
C PHE A 59 3.44 8.04 0.56
N PHE A 60 4.00 8.94 1.35
CA PHE A 60 3.21 10.02 1.97
C PHE A 60 2.57 10.94 0.92
N ALA A 61 3.31 11.30 -0.14
CA ALA A 61 2.77 12.12 -1.22
C ALA A 61 1.60 11.42 -1.93
N SER A 62 1.76 10.15 -2.31
CA SER A 62 0.70 9.38 -2.98
C SER A 62 -0.49 9.12 -2.07
N ALA A 63 -0.28 8.85 -0.77
CA ALA A 63 -1.36 8.65 0.19
C ALA A 63 -2.19 9.93 0.39
N MET A 64 -1.53 11.07 0.59
CA MET A 64 -2.21 12.37 0.73
C MET A 64 -2.97 12.75 -0.55
N LEU A 65 -2.35 12.59 -1.71
CA LEU A 65 -3.00 12.85 -2.99
C LEU A 65 -4.18 11.91 -3.24
N SER A 66 -4.06 10.63 -2.90
CA SER A 66 -5.18 9.68 -3.02
C SER A 66 -6.33 10.04 -2.09
N LEU A 67 -6.07 10.46 -0.85
CA LEU A 67 -7.12 10.93 0.07
C LEU A 67 -7.87 12.16 -0.45
N LEU A 68 -7.17 13.05 -1.18
CA LEU A 68 -7.78 14.24 -1.74
C LEU A 68 -8.52 13.97 -3.06
N LEU A 69 -7.89 13.21 -3.97
CA LEU A 69 -8.32 13.07 -5.36
C LEU A 69 -9.13 11.80 -5.63
N ALA A 70 -8.88 10.70 -4.90
CA ALA A 70 -9.60 9.46 -5.14
C ALA A 70 -11.07 9.60 -4.71
N PRO A 71 -12.03 9.22 -5.57
CA PRO A 71 -13.45 9.23 -5.21
C PRO A 71 -13.76 8.24 -4.08
N ASP A 72 -13.09 7.08 -4.08
CA ASP A 72 -13.21 6.06 -3.05
C ASP A 72 -12.26 6.37 -1.88
N LYS A 73 -12.84 6.91 -0.80
CA LYS A 73 -12.11 7.27 0.43
C LYS A 73 -11.69 6.04 1.24
N GLU A 74 -12.45 4.95 1.13
CA GLU A 74 -12.10 3.69 1.78
C GLU A 74 -10.84 3.09 1.15
N ALA A 75 -10.78 3.00 -0.18
CA ALA A 75 -9.59 2.55 -0.88
C ALA A 75 -8.35 3.40 -0.55
N ALA A 76 -8.51 4.74 -0.50
CA ALA A 76 -7.43 5.65 -0.13
C ALA A 76 -6.95 5.44 1.30
N ALA A 77 -7.87 5.16 2.23
CA ALA A 77 -7.55 4.85 3.62
C ALA A 77 -6.86 3.48 3.76
N ILE A 78 -7.29 2.47 3.01
CA ILE A 78 -6.61 1.17 2.94
C ILE A 78 -5.19 1.34 2.38
N PHE A 79 -5.00 2.19 1.36
CA PHE A 79 -3.67 2.50 0.85
C PHE A 79 -2.79 3.18 1.91
N LEU A 80 -3.34 4.08 2.71
CA LEU A 80 -2.62 4.69 3.85
C LEU A 80 -2.21 3.63 4.88
N ALA A 81 -3.07 2.61 5.12
CA ALA A 81 -2.79 1.52 6.05
C ALA A 81 -1.74 0.53 5.55
N LEU A 82 -1.74 0.21 4.27
CA LEU A 82 -1.01 -0.92 3.70
C LEU A 82 0.05 -0.53 2.66
N GLY A 83 -0.09 0.64 2.04
CA GLY A 83 0.77 1.09 0.95
C GLY A 83 2.25 1.19 1.31
N TYR A 84 2.60 1.40 2.58
CA TYR A 84 3.98 1.43 3.05
C TYR A 84 4.60 0.03 3.23
N TYR A 85 3.79 -1.03 3.14
CA TYR A 85 4.24 -2.40 3.40
C TYR A 85 5.46 -2.83 2.56
N PRO A 86 5.56 -2.51 1.24
CA PRO A 86 6.74 -2.83 0.44
C PRO A 86 8.05 -2.25 0.99
N ILE A 87 8.00 -1.10 1.69
CA ILE A 87 9.17 -0.45 2.28
C ILE A 87 9.60 -1.17 3.56
N VAL A 88 8.65 -1.63 4.37
CA VAL A 88 8.90 -2.28 5.67
C VAL A 88 9.21 -3.77 5.53
N LYS A 89 8.63 -4.42 4.52
CA LYS A 89 8.76 -5.86 4.26
C LYS A 89 10.21 -6.37 4.28
N PRO A 90 11.21 -5.75 3.61
CA PRO A 90 12.59 -6.22 3.64
C PRO A 90 13.19 -6.27 5.05
N LYS A 91 12.77 -5.34 5.94
CA LYS A 91 13.22 -5.32 7.35
C LYS A 91 12.57 -6.44 8.16
N LEU A 92 11.29 -6.71 7.92
CA LEU A 92 10.57 -7.81 8.58
C LEU A 92 11.10 -9.17 8.13
N ASP A 93 11.44 -9.33 6.86
CA ASP A 93 11.92 -10.60 6.30
C ASP A 93 13.29 -11.02 6.83
N ARG A 94 14.07 -10.08 7.38
CA ARG A 94 15.36 -10.36 8.07
C ARG A 94 15.19 -11.00 9.46
N LYS A 95 13.97 -10.96 10.03
CA LYS A 95 13.71 -11.52 11.37
C LYS A 95 13.51 -13.05 11.32
N PRO A 96 13.73 -13.76 12.44
CA PRO A 96 13.46 -15.20 12.52
C PRO A 96 12.00 -15.53 12.20
N LYS A 97 11.76 -16.73 11.67
CA LYS A 97 10.51 -17.17 11.02
C LYS A 97 9.24 -16.83 11.82
N ILE A 98 9.24 -17.10 13.12
CA ILE A 98 8.08 -16.86 14.00
C ILE A 98 7.84 -15.35 14.15
N ARG A 99 8.88 -14.58 14.51
CA ARG A 99 8.77 -13.12 14.69
C ARG A 99 8.39 -12.40 13.40
N ARG A 100 8.81 -12.92 12.25
CA ARG A 100 8.45 -12.41 10.92
C ARG A 100 6.96 -12.55 10.67
N TRP A 101 6.39 -13.73 10.87
CA TRP A 101 4.96 -13.96 10.65
C TRP A 101 4.10 -13.16 11.63
N VAL A 102 4.39 -13.26 12.92
CA VAL A 102 3.67 -12.51 13.95
C VAL A 102 3.77 -11.00 13.69
N GLY A 103 4.97 -10.50 13.37
CA GLY A 103 5.16 -9.07 13.08
C GLY A 103 4.39 -8.58 11.86
N LYS A 104 4.28 -9.39 10.79
CA LYS A 104 3.51 -9.04 9.59
C LYS A 104 2.02 -8.96 9.88
N PHE A 105 1.45 -10.00 10.51
CA PHE A 105 0.04 -10.01 10.85
C PHE A 105 -0.34 -8.94 11.88
N LEU A 106 0.51 -8.74 12.88
CA LEU A 106 0.29 -7.68 13.87
C LEU A 106 0.30 -6.29 13.22
N LEU A 107 1.28 -6.03 12.37
CA LEU A 107 1.39 -4.77 11.64
C LEU A 107 0.15 -4.53 10.78
N PHE A 108 -0.31 -5.54 10.04
CA PHE A 108 -1.52 -5.44 9.23
C PHE A 108 -2.76 -5.10 10.08
N ASN A 109 -3.03 -5.92 11.09
CA ASN A 109 -4.23 -5.74 11.92
C ASN A 109 -4.22 -4.42 12.69
N VAL A 110 -3.08 -4.00 13.25
CA VAL A 110 -2.95 -2.69 13.92
C VAL A 110 -3.16 -1.54 12.93
N SER A 111 -2.60 -1.63 11.71
CA SER A 111 -2.75 -0.58 10.70
C SER A 111 -4.20 -0.46 10.24
N ILE A 112 -4.87 -1.57 9.96
CA ILE A 112 -6.28 -1.58 9.57
C ILE A 112 -7.15 -1.01 10.70
N LEU A 113 -6.95 -1.48 11.93
CA LEU A 113 -7.70 -0.98 13.08
C LEU A 113 -7.50 0.53 13.29
N ALA A 114 -6.26 1.02 13.17
CA ALA A 114 -5.94 2.44 13.29
C ALA A 114 -6.61 3.29 12.21
N VAL A 115 -6.63 2.80 10.96
CA VAL A 115 -7.27 3.51 9.85
C VAL A 115 -8.78 3.54 9.99
N TYR A 116 -9.44 2.41 10.30
CA TYR A 116 -10.88 2.42 10.53
C TYR A 116 -11.26 3.26 11.75
N ALA A 117 -10.46 3.23 12.81
CA ALA A 117 -10.64 4.13 13.94
C ALA A 117 -10.54 5.61 13.51
N ALA A 118 -9.56 5.96 12.68
CA ALA A 118 -9.41 7.32 12.15
C ALA A 118 -10.60 7.73 11.25
N LEU A 119 -11.08 6.83 10.39
CA LEU A 119 -12.25 7.07 9.54
C LEU A 119 -13.52 7.34 10.36
N LEU A 120 -13.74 6.55 11.42
CA LEU A 120 -14.93 6.66 12.27
C LEU A 120 -14.88 7.85 13.23
N PHE A 121 -13.71 8.11 13.85
CA PHE A 121 -13.61 9.12 14.91
C PHE A 121 -13.12 10.47 14.42
N VAL A 122 -12.25 10.53 13.42
CA VAL A 122 -11.66 11.78 12.91
C VAL A 122 -12.45 12.32 11.72
N LEU A 123 -12.72 11.47 10.72
CA LEU A 123 -13.45 11.86 9.51
C LEU A 123 -14.98 11.78 9.67
N ARG A 124 -15.46 11.17 10.75
CA ARG A 124 -16.90 11.04 11.10
C ARG A 124 -17.74 10.63 9.89
N LEU A 125 -17.30 9.61 9.17
CA LEU A 125 -18.05 9.07 8.04
C LEU A 125 -19.25 8.28 8.58
N ASP A 126 -20.38 8.96 8.73
CA ASP A 126 -21.61 8.38 9.29
C ASP A 126 -22.11 7.19 8.45
N ALA A 127 -21.92 7.21 7.14
CA ALA A 127 -22.21 6.09 6.26
C ALA A 127 -21.48 4.80 6.66
N LEU A 128 -20.18 4.89 6.95
CA LEU A 128 -19.38 3.76 7.43
C LEU A 128 -19.85 3.26 8.80
N ARG A 129 -20.25 4.17 9.66
CA ARG A 129 -20.78 3.84 10.99
C ARG A 129 -22.10 3.10 10.91
N GLU A 130 -22.98 3.51 10.01
CA GLU A 130 -24.25 2.84 9.74
C GLU A 130 -24.03 1.44 9.17
N GLU A 131 -23.12 1.28 8.19
CA GLU A 131 -22.73 -0.02 7.64
C GLU A 131 -22.21 -0.97 8.73
N PHE A 132 -21.27 -0.51 9.57
CA PHE A 132 -20.72 -1.34 10.65
C PHE A 132 -21.77 -1.71 11.70
N SER A 133 -22.72 -0.80 12.01
CA SER A 133 -23.79 -1.07 12.97
C SER A 133 -24.83 -2.06 12.43
N ALA A 134 -25.03 -2.12 11.12
CA ALA A 134 -25.93 -3.04 10.45
C ALA A 134 -25.29 -4.44 10.20
N MET A 135 -23.95 -4.55 10.30
CA MET A 135 -23.26 -5.81 10.08
C MET A 135 -23.41 -6.76 11.26
N SER A 136 -23.73 -8.03 10.95
CA SER A 136 -23.69 -9.10 11.96
C SER A 136 -22.26 -9.39 12.40
N GLY A 137 -22.06 -9.84 13.64
CA GLY A 137 -20.75 -10.21 14.16
C GLY A 137 -20.02 -11.25 13.29
N ALA A 138 -20.76 -12.17 12.67
CA ALA A 138 -20.23 -13.17 11.75
C ALA A 138 -19.63 -12.53 10.48
N LEU A 139 -20.25 -11.46 9.97
CA LEU A 139 -19.80 -10.71 8.81
C LEU A 139 -18.51 -9.94 9.11
N LEU A 140 -18.42 -9.33 10.30
CA LEU A 140 -17.20 -8.65 10.77
C LEU A 140 -16.01 -9.61 10.88
N VAL A 141 -16.24 -10.81 11.45
CA VAL A 141 -15.19 -11.85 11.50
C VAL A 141 -14.80 -12.31 10.11
N GLY A 142 -15.77 -12.47 9.20
CA GLY A 142 -15.52 -12.81 7.79
C GLY A 142 -14.65 -11.77 7.07
N LEU A 143 -14.93 -10.48 7.26
CA LEU A 143 -14.12 -9.38 6.72
C LEU A 143 -12.69 -9.39 7.28
N LEU A 144 -12.53 -9.64 8.56
CA LEU A 144 -11.22 -9.69 9.20
C LEU A 144 -10.40 -10.88 8.71
N LEU A 145 -11.01 -12.04 8.55
CA LEU A 145 -10.35 -13.22 7.97
C LEU A 145 -10.01 -13.01 6.49
N GLY A 146 -10.95 -12.46 5.71
CA GLY A 146 -10.74 -12.10 4.31
C GLY A 146 -9.61 -11.08 4.12
N GLY A 147 -9.57 -10.03 4.94
CA GLY A 147 -8.50 -9.04 4.94
C GLY A 147 -7.13 -9.65 5.24
N ASN A 148 -7.04 -10.54 6.24
CA ASN A 148 -5.81 -11.26 6.56
C ASN A 148 -5.37 -12.20 5.42
N PHE A 149 -6.32 -12.83 4.73
CA PHE A 149 -6.04 -13.66 3.55
C PHE A 149 -5.51 -12.81 2.38
N LEU A 150 -6.14 -11.67 2.10
CA LEU A 150 -5.66 -10.71 1.09
C LEU A 150 -4.27 -10.18 1.41
N PHE A 151 -4.00 -9.84 2.66
CA PHE A 151 -2.67 -9.43 3.10
C PHE A 151 -1.62 -10.54 2.92
N TRP A 152 -1.97 -11.79 3.23
CA TRP A 152 -1.09 -12.92 2.99
C TRP A 152 -0.80 -13.10 1.49
N LEU A 153 -1.80 -12.89 0.63
CA LEU A 153 -1.64 -12.93 -0.82
C LEU A 153 -0.72 -11.80 -1.29
N ASP A 154 -0.93 -10.58 -0.81
CA ASP A 154 -0.07 -9.41 -1.09
C ASP A 154 1.39 -9.66 -0.67
N ASP A 155 1.63 -10.20 0.54
CA ASP A 155 2.98 -10.58 0.98
C ASP A 155 3.64 -11.58 0.04
N ARG A 156 2.88 -12.56 -0.45
CA ARG A 156 3.36 -13.53 -1.44
C ARG A 156 3.67 -12.91 -2.79
N LEU A 157 2.79 -12.04 -3.28
CA LEU A 157 2.99 -11.31 -4.53
C LEU A 157 4.23 -10.43 -4.46
N LEU A 158 4.34 -9.60 -3.43
CA LEU A 158 5.52 -8.76 -3.21
C LEU A 158 6.82 -9.58 -3.12
N GLY A 159 6.78 -10.75 -2.48
CA GLY A 159 7.93 -11.65 -2.41
C GLY A 159 8.39 -12.17 -3.78
N ARG A 160 7.48 -12.30 -4.74
CA ARG A 160 7.77 -12.72 -6.13
C ARG A 160 8.15 -11.55 -7.04
N PHE A 161 7.52 -10.39 -6.86
CA PHE A 161 7.73 -9.22 -7.71
C PHE A 161 8.94 -8.39 -7.32
N ALA A 162 9.26 -8.27 -6.03
CA ALA A 162 10.39 -7.48 -5.56
C ALA A 162 11.74 -7.88 -6.21
N PRO A 163 12.14 -9.17 -6.28
CA PRO A 163 13.39 -9.56 -6.94
C PRO A 163 13.33 -9.32 -8.45
N ARG A 164 12.17 -9.46 -9.10
CA ARG A 164 12.01 -9.17 -10.53
C ARG A 164 12.13 -7.68 -10.80
N ALA A 165 11.50 -6.84 -10.00
CA ALA A 165 11.64 -5.38 -10.08
C ALA A 165 13.09 -4.96 -9.89
N ALA A 166 13.80 -5.52 -8.91
CA ALA A 166 15.22 -5.27 -8.69
C ALA A 166 16.08 -5.64 -9.91
N ALA A 167 15.82 -6.82 -10.51
CA ALA A 167 16.55 -7.26 -11.70
C ALA A 167 16.29 -6.36 -12.92
N LEU A 168 15.05 -5.93 -13.14
CA LEU A 168 14.69 -4.99 -14.22
C LEU A 168 15.33 -3.63 -14.00
N CYS A 169 15.29 -3.10 -12.79
CA CYS A 169 15.91 -1.83 -12.44
C CYS A 169 17.43 -1.87 -12.64
N ALA A 170 18.10 -2.96 -12.24
CA ALA A 170 19.54 -3.14 -12.45
C ALA A 170 19.92 -3.21 -13.94
N ARG A 171 19.10 -3.84 -14.78
CA ARG A 171 19.28 -3.85 -16.24
C ARG A 171 19.13 -2.45 -16.85
N TRP A 172 18.13 -1.71 -16.38
CA TRP A 172 17.88 -0.35 -16.85
C TRP A 172 19.02 0.60 -16.48
N GLU A 173 19.56 0.52 -15.26
CA GLU A 173 20.74 1.31 -14.86
C GLU A 173 21.97 1.02 -15.73
N LYS A 174 22.23 -0.27 -16.02
CA LYS A 174 23.36 -0.65 -16.90
C LYS A 174 23.24 -0.09 -18.32
N LYS A 175 22.01 0.07 -18.84
CA LYS A 175 21.78 0.59 -20.19
C LYS A 175 21.93 2.10 -20.29
N HIS A 176 21.83 2.83 -19.15
CA HIS A 176 21.80 4.29 -19.11
C HIS A 176 22.99 4.91 -18.35
N ARG A 177 23.99 4.10 -18.00
CA ARG A 177 25.35 4.54 -17.62
C ARG A 177 26.23 4.63 -18.84
#